data_f1f58c5ec9e93e6adffa7c7cbb8655a3
#
_entry.id   f1f58c5ec9e93e6adffa7c7cbb8655a3
#
_cell.length_a   1.000
_cell.length_b   1.000
_cell.length_c   1.000
_cell.angle_alpha   90.00
_cell.angle_beta   90.00
_cell.angle_gamma   90.00
#
_symmetry.space_group_name_H-M   'P 1'
#
loop_
_entity.id
_entity.type
_entity.pdbx_description
1 polymer ?
#
loop_
_entity_poly.entity_id
_entity_poly.type
_entity_poly.pdbx_seq_one_letter_code
_entity_poly.pdbx_strand_id
1 'polypeptide(L)' 'MTEITSFVAMPCDFIDGSIAAGEPIDCPSPAAAIQRAQGLWKIFGHAGSVAFSRTTDFEIGKFNDKHVLCRFGHVTDEYR' A
#
# COMPACT_ATOMS: atom_id res chain seq x y z
N MET A 1 14.16 -0.15 -21.89
CA MET A 1 13.07 0.28 -21.00
C MET A 1 12.93 -0.68 -19.85
N THR A 2 13.15 -0.20 -18.65
CA THR A 2 13.12 -1.04 -17.46
C THR A 2 12.10 -0.48 -16.46
N GLU A 3 10.82 -0.63 -16.79
CA GLU A 3 9.74 -0.30 -15.88
C GLU A 3 9.31 -1.55 -15.14
N ILE A 4 9.22 -1.45 -13.82
CA ILE A 4 8.69 -2.51 -12.99
C ILE A 4 7.52 -1.95 -12.20
N THR A 5 6.38 -2.61 -12.32
CA THR A 5 5.19 -2.29 -11.52
C THR A 5 5.07 -3.30 -10.40
N SER A 6 5.00 -2.79 -9.18
CA SER A 6 4.82 -3.60 -7.98
C SER A 6 3.45 -3.33 -7.39
N PHE A 7 2.84 -4.37 -6.82
CA PHE A 7 1.56 -4.28 -6.12
C PHE A 7 1.81 -4.50 -4.64
N VAL A 8 1.33 -3.60 -3.81
CA VAL A 8 1.71 -3.56 -2.39
C VAL A 8 0.46 -3.42 -1.52
N ALA A 9 0.46 -4.16 -0.42
CA ALA A 9 -0.50 -3.97 0.67
C ALA A 9 0.27 -3.45 1.88
N MET A 10 -0.27 -2.44 2.56
CA MET A 10 0.42 -1.80 3.67
C MET A 10 -0.56 -1.50 4.80
N PRO A 11 -0.25 -1.94 6.04
CA PRO A 11 -1.10 -1.60 7.18
C PRO A 11 -0.84 -0.17 7.64
N CYS A 12 -1.88 0.43 8.26
CA CYS A 12 -1.79 1.72 8.90
C CYS A 12 -2.31 1.59 10.33
N ASP A 13 -1.61 2.19 11.27
CA ASP A 13 -1.97 2.13 12.69
C ASP A 13 -1.81 3.49 13.36
N PHE A 14 -2.52 3.67 14.47
CA PHE A 14 -2.34 4.85 15.30
C PHE A 14 -1.08 4.71 16.14
N ILE A 15 -0.17 5.65 16.02
CA ILE A 15 1.03 5.75 16.83
C ILE A 15 1.09 7.16 17.38
N ASP A 16 1.07 7.29 18.71
CA ASP A 16 1.10 8.59 19.40
C ASP A 16 0.03 9.56 18.89
N GLY A 17 -1.18 9.05 18.62
CA GLY A 17 -2.30 9.87 18.18
C GLY A 17 -2.31 10.20 16.70
N SER A 18 -1.37 9.69 15.93
CA SER A 18 -1.29 9.91 14.48
C SER A 18 -1.32 8.58 13.73
N ILE A 19 -1.81 8.62 12.50
CA ILE A 19 -1.77 7.44 11.63
C ILE A 19 -0.38 7.33 11.03
N ALA A 20 0.22 6.16 11.18
CA ALA A 20 1.52 5.84 10.60
C ALA A 20 1.43 4.59 9.74
N ALA A 21 2.13 4.59 8.62
CA ALA A 21 2.22 3.43 7.75
C ALA A 21 3.18 2.41 8.33
N GLY A 22 2.79 1.14 8.28
CA GLY A 22 3.66 0.03 8.68
C GLY A 22 4.49 -0.48 7.52
N GLU A 23 4.93 -1.72 7.63
CA GLU A 23 5.80 -2.33 6.64
C GLU A 23 5.02 -2.73 5.38
N PRO A 24 5.45 -2.32 4.18
CA PRO A 24 4.76 -2.71 2.95
C PRO A 24 5.00 -4.19 2.63
N ILE A 25 3.97 -4.83 2.06
CA ILE A 25 4.01 -6.24 1.69
C ILE A 25 3.83 -6.34 0.18
N ASP A 26 4.81 -6.88 -0.51
CA ASP A 26 4.72 -7.10 -1.95
C ASP A 26 3.75 -8.23 -2.27
N CYS A 27 2.93 -8.01 -3.27
CA CYS A 27 1.92 -8.97 -3.71
C CYS A 27 2.06 -9.22 -5.22
N PRO A 28 1.66 -10.41 -5.69
CA PRO A 28 1.87 -10.78 -7.10
C PRO A 28 0.90 -10.14 -8.08
N SER A 29 -0.21 -9.57 -7.59
CA SER A 29 -1.25 -9.01 -8.47
C SER A 29 -2.05 -7.94 -7.74
N PRO A 30 -2.80 -7.09 -8.46
CA PRO A 30 -3.69 -6.11 -7.82
C PRO A 30 -4.72 -6.78 -6.92
N ALA A 31 -5.32 -7.88 -7.36
CA ALA A 31 -6.31 -8.62 -6.56
C ALA A 31 -5.69 -9.15 -5.26
N ALA A 32 -4.48 -9.69 -5.33
CA ALA A 32 -3.77 -10.18 -4.15
C ALA A 32 -3.46 -9.04 -3.17
N ALA A 33 -3.07 -7.88 -3.67
CA ALA A 33 -2.81 -6.72 -2.84
C ALA A 33 -4.09 -6.25 -2.13
N ILE A 34 -5.21 -6.21 -2.82
CA ILE A 34 -6.50 -5.82 -2.24
C ILE A 34 -6.93 -6.81 -1.17
N GLN A 35 -6.84 -8.11 -1.45
CA GLN A 35 -7.17 -9.14 -0.47
C GLN A 35 -6.27 -9.07 0.76
N ARG A 36 -4.99 -8.86 0.56
CA ARG A 36 -4.04 -8.75 1.66
C ARG A 36 -4.35 -7.52 2.53
N ALA A 37 -4.61 -6.38 1.90
CA ALA A 37 -4.95 -5.16 2.61
C ALA A 37 -6.25 -5.33 3.41
N GLN A 38 -7.26 -5.96 2.84
CA GLN A 38 -8.50 -6.25 3.53
C GLN A 38 -8.25 -7.12 4.76
N GLY A 39 -7.42 -8.16 4.63
CA GLY A 39 -7.06 -9.03 5.75
C GLY A 39 -6.30 -8.30 6.85
N LEU A 40 -5.37 -7.44 6.50
CA LEU A 40 -4.64 -6.63 7.47
C LEU A 40 -5.59 -5.78 8.32
N TRP A 41 -6.59 -5.20 7.71
CA TRP A 41 -7.57 -4.39 8.42
C TRP A 41 -8.61 -5.24 9.17
N LYS A 42 -9.20 -6.21 8.50
CA LYS A 42 -10.37 -6.93 9.00
C LYS A 42 -10.01 -8.09 9.93
N ILE A 43 -8.91 -8.79 9.64
CA ILE A 43 -8.51 -9.99 10.40
C ILE A 43 -7.45 -9.65 11.44
N PHE A 44 -6.42 -8.91 11.06
CA PHE A 44 -5.31 -8.58 11.95
C PHE A 44 -5.57 -7.33 12.80
N GLY A 45 -6.66 -6.61 12.55
CA GLY A 45 -7.09 -5.52 13.42
C GLY A 45 -6.28 -4.24 13.33
N HIS A 46 -5.57 -4.01 12.24
CA HIS A 46 -4.91 -2.73 12.02
C HIS A 46 -5.96 -1.61 11.87
N ALA A 47 -5.60 -0.39 12.23
CA ALA A 47 -6.51 0.76 12.15
C ALA A 47 -7.00 1.01 10.72
N GLY A 48 -6.17 0.69 9.75
CA GLY A 48 -6.52 0.73 8.34
C GLY A 48 -5.47 0.02 7.52
N SER A 49 -5.69 -0.01 6.23
CA SER A 49 -4.72 -0.57 5.29
C SER A 49 -4.98 0.00 3.90
N VAL A 50 -4.00 -0.09 3.05
CA VAL A 50 -4.08 0.41 1.69
C VAL A 50 -3.45 -0.59 0.74
N ALA A 51 -4.09 -0.79 -0.41
CA ALA A 51 -3.51 -1.52 -1.52
C ALA A 51 -3.20 -0.52 -2.62
N PHE A 52 -1.98 -0.55 -3.11
CA PHE A 52 -1.56 0.38 -4.16
C PHE A 52 -0.58 -0.30 -5.11
N SER A 53 -0.45 0.28 -6.29
CA SER A 53 0.60 -0.10 -7.23
C SER A 53 1.60 1.05 -7.33
N ARG A 54 2.84 0.71 -7.60
CA ARG A 54 3.87 1.70 -7.90
C ARG A 54 4.72 1.20 -9.06
N THR A 55 5.09 2.12 -9.92
CA THR A 55 5.93 1.85 -11.07
C THR A 55 7.27 2.52 -10.86
N THR A 56 8.35 1.77 -11.08
CA THR A 56 9.71 2.27 -10.99
C THR A 56 10.35 2.15 -12.36
N ASP A 57 10.94 3.23 -12.84
CA ASP A 57 11.74 3.24 -14.06
C ASP A 57 13.19 3.36 -13.67
N PHE A 58 13.93 2.29 -13.85
CA PHE A 58 15.35 2.23 -13.46
C PHE A 58 16.28 3.01 -14.39
N GLU A 59 15.86 3.28 -15.62
CA GLU A 59 16.69 4.01 -16.57
C GLU A 59 16.84 5.48 -16.20
N ILE A 60 15.78 6.09 -15.72
CA ILE A 60 15.79 7.51 -15.34
C ILE A 60 15.84 7.71 -13.83
N GLY A 61 15.89 6.64 -13.06
CA GLY A 61 15.98 6.72 -11.61
C GLY A 61 14.74 7.34 -10.93
N LYS A 62 13.63 7.39 -11.61
CA LYS A 62 12.40 7.96 -11.05
C LYS A 62 11.53 6.89 -10.45
N PHE A 63 11.16 7.13 -9.21
CA PHE A 63 10.08 6.39 -8.58
C PHE A 63 8.78 7.06 -8.97
N ASN A 64 8.02 6.40 -9.81
CA ASN A 64 6.79 6.96 -10.32
C ASN A 64 5.57 6.49 -9.56
N ASP A 65 4.63 7.24 -9.70
CA ASP A 65 3.20 7.20 -9.49
C ASP A 65 2.70 6.01 -8.69
N LYS A 66 2.31 6.30 -7.49
CA LYS A 66 1.53 5.37 -6.69
C LYS A 66 0.06 5.50 -7.10
N HIS A 67 -0.53 4.38 -7.51
CA HIS A 67 -1.95 4.28 -7.75
C HIS A 67 -2.61 3.54 -6.62
N VAL A 68 -3.47 4.21 -5.88
CA VAL A 68 -4.23 3.57 -4.82
C VAL A 68 -5.32 2.69 -5.44
N LEU A 69 -5.25 1.39 -5.16
CA LEU A 69 -6.23 0.43 -5.65
C LEU A 69 -7.44 0.34 -4.72
N CYS A 70 -7.19 0.33 -3.42
CA CYS A 70 -8.24 0.25 -2.43
C CYS A 70 -7.73 0.74 -1.08
N ARG A 71 -8.64 1.31 -0.27
CA ARG A 71 -8.34 1.75 1.10
C ARG A 71 -9.35 1.13 2.05
N PHE A 72 -8.87 0.75 3.22
CA PHE A 72 -9.70 0.19 4.28
C PHE A 72 -9.42 0.94 5.58
N GLY A 73 -10.46 1.41 6.24
CA GLY A 73 -10.32 2.09 7.53
C GLY A 73 -9.56 3.40 7.45
N HIS A 74 -8.71 3.64 8.44
CA HIS A 74 -7.92 4.86 8.56
C HIS A 74 -6.56 4.70 7.87
N VAL A 75 -6.27 5.56 6.91
CA VAL A 75 -5.00 5.54 6.17
C VAL A 75 -4.30 6.90 6.31
N THR A 76 -3.00 6.90 6.06
CA THR A 76 -2.21 8.14 6.08
C THR A 76 -2.64 9.06 4.94
N ASP A 77 -2.40 10.36 5.09
CA ASP A 77 -2.78 11.37 4.10
C ASP A 77 -2.18 11.09 2.72
N GLU A 78 -1.00 10.49 2.68
CA GLU A 78 -0.32 10.12 1.45
C GLU A 78 -1.15 9.20 0.55
N TYR A 79 -2.04 8.39 1.14
CA TYR A 79 -2.84 7.40 0.43
C TYR A 79 -4.33 7.70 0.40
N ARG A 80 -4.71 8.90 0.75
CA ARG A 80 -6.11 9.32 0.69
C ARG A 80 -6.57 9.66 -0.71
#